data_3ed4599cea69e425483d435bb2e52977
#
_entry.id   3ed4599cea69e425483d435bb2e52977
#
_cell.length_a   1.000
_cell.length_b   1.000
_cell.length_c   1.000
_cell.angle_alpha   90.00
_cell.angle_beta   90.00
_cell.angle_gamma   90.00
#
_symmetry.space_group_name_H-M   'P 1'
#
loop_
_entity.id
_entity.type
_entity.pdbx_description
1 polymer ?
#
loop_
_entity_poly.entity_id
_entity_poly.type
_entity_poly.pdbx_seq_one_letter_code
_entity_poly.pdbx_strand_id
1 'polypeptide(L)'
;MYKHLRLGLPLLCLLIVCALFYMDLTAGLDRALYDRVLMAERPALDNIIIVGIDERSINEIGTWPWPRYFMAEAIARLTENNAAVIGVTVRYETKGNVPAYDNRLVEAAQGTDRLVLGSVGIMNPLQADNTLIELNDYLLPFDALARASTQGFLNMK
;
A
#
# COMPACT_ATOMS: atom_id res chain seq x y z
N MET A 1 -54.95 27.79 -12.87
CA MET A 1 -54.31 27.40 -11.61
C MET A 1 -53.28 26.29 -11.74
N TYR A 2 -53.22 25.51 -12.81
CA TYR A 2 -52.26 24.37 -12.95
C TYR A 2 -50.92 24.70 -13.66
N LYS A 3 -50.76 25.88 -14.26
CA LYS A 3 -49.50 26.24 -14.98
C LYS A 3 -48.31 26.40 -14.05
N HIS A 4 -48.48 26.92 -12.85
CA HIS A 4 -47.43 27.16 -11.86
C HIS A 4 -46.99 25.83 -11.18
N LEU A 5 -47.89 24.85 -11.08
CA LEU A 5 -47.58 23.54 -10.51
C LEU A 5 -46.67 22.72 -11.41
N ARG A 6 -46.79 22.90 -12.76
CA ARG A 6 -45.94 22.18 -13.74
C ARG A 6 -44.50 22.59 -13.75
N LEU A 7 -44.18 23.83 -13.36
CA LEU A 7 -42.81 24.34 -13.22
C LEU A 7 -42.29 24.25 -11.78
N GLY A 8 -43.16 24.31 -10.78
CA GLY A 8 -42.78 24.25 -9.37
C GLY A 8 -42.26 22.88 -8.92
N LEU A 9 -42.87 21.80 -9.40
CA LEU A 9 -42.46 20.45 -9.05
C LEU A 9 -41.05 20.09 -9.52
N PRO A 10 -40.64 20.30 -10.80
CA PRO A 10 -39.29 20.01 -11.26
C PRO A 10 -38.26 20.93 -10.59
N LEU A 11 -38.61 22.18 -10.28
CA LEU A 11 -37.70 23.09 -9.57
C LEU A 11 -37.47 22.65 -8.13
N LEU A 12 -38.51 22.18 -7.44
CA LEU A 12 -38.40 21.61 -6.09
C LEU A 12 -37.54 20.33 -6.09
N CYS A 13 -37.73 19.43 -7.05
CA CYS A 13 -36.90 18.24 -7.21
C CYS A 13 -35.44 18.58 -7.47
N LEU A 14 -35.17 19.57 -8.31
CA LEU A 14 -33.81 20.05 -8.57
C LEU A 14 -33.16 20.60 -7.32
N LEU A 15 -33.88 21.41 -6.53
CA LEU A 15 -33.39 21.95 -5.26
C LEU A 15 -33.07 20.87 -4.24
N ILE A 16 -33.93 19.83 -4.14
CA ILE A 16 -33.70 18.69 -3.25
C ILE A 16 -32.44 17.92 -3.69
N VAL A 17 -32.28 17.65 -4.97
CA VAL A 17 -31.09 16.96 -5.51
C VAL A 17 -29.82 17.78 -5.24
N CYS A 18 -29.85 19.07 -5.51
CA CYS A 18 -28.74 19.98 -5.22
C CYS A 18 -28.41 20.05 -3.72
N ALA A 19 -29.43 20.06 -2.85
CA ALA A 19 -29.21 20.06 -1.40
C ALA A 19 -28.61 18.71 -0.92
N LEU A 20 -29.06 17.58 -1.43
CA LEU A 20 -28.49 16.26 -1.12
C LEU A 20 -27.03 16.15 -1.58
N PHE A 21 -26.71 16.72 -2.72
CA PHE A 21 -25.35 16.76 -3.25
C PHE A 21 -24.44 17.68 -2.43
N TYR A 22 -24.95 18.88 -2.06
CA TYR A 22 -24.21 19.85 -1.26
C TYR A 22 -23.97 19.36 0.18
N MET A 23 -24.90 18.60 0.75
CA MET A 23 -24.79 18.02 2.09
C MET A 23 -23.99 16.71 2.14
N ASP A 24 -23.42 16.27 1.00
CA ASP A 24 -22.62 15.03 0.88
C ASP A 24 -23.36 13.77 1.39
N LEU A 25 -24.72 13.82 1.39
CA LEU A 25 -25.54 12.68 1.83
C LEU A 25 -25.39 11.46 0.94
N THR A 26 -24.87 11.63 -0.29
CA THR A 26 -24.64 10.57 -1.27
C THR A 26 -23.35 9.80 -1.01
N ALA A 27 -22.41 10.36 -0.22
CA ALA A 27 -21.11 9.73 0.05
C ALA A 27 -21.24 8.35 0.73
N GLY A 28 -22.27 8.17 1.55
CA GLY A 28 -22.56 6.86 2.17
C GLY A 28 -23.05 5.81 1.17
N LEU A 29 -23.86 6.22 0.20
CA LEU A 29 -24.34 5.37 -0.87
C LEU A 29 -23.22 5.03 -1.87
N ASP A 30 -22.40 5.99 -2.22
CA ASP A 30 -21.25 5.79 -3.09
C ASP A 30 -20.25 4.81 -2.47
N ARG A 31 -19.94 4.95 -1.18
CA ARG A 31 -19.08 3.98 -0.47
C ARG A 31 -19.69 2.59 -0.43
N ALA A 32 -20.98 2.47 -0.10
CA ALA A 32 -21.65 1.18 -0.05
C ALA A 32 -21.72 0.49 -1.42
N LEU A 33 -21.94 1.25 -2.50
CA LEU A 33 -21.90 0.75 -3.87
C LEU A 33 -20.48 0.36 -4.30
N TYR A 34 -19.51 1.21 -3.97
CA TYR A 34 -18.10 0.97 -4.25
C TYR A 34 -17.61 -0.30 -3.54
N ASP A 35 -17.90 -0.43 -2.25
CA ASP A 35 -17.55 -1.61 -1.45
C ASP A 35 -18.21 -2.87 -2.01
N ARG A 36 -19.47 -2.79 -2.43
CA ARG A 36 -20.20 -3.95 -2.97
C ARG A 36 -19.69 -4.40 -4.34
N VAL A 37 -19.23 -3.47 -5.16
CA VAL A 37 -18.67 -3.78 -6.49
C VAL A 37 -17.22 -4.25 -6.40
N LEU A 38 -16.41 -3.64 -5.51
CA LEU A 38 -15.00 -3.98 -5.37
C LEU A 38 -14.75 -5.15 -4.42
N MET A 39 -15.59 -5.33 -3.40
CA MET A 39 -15.51 -6.48 -2.48
C MET A 39 -16.30 -7.70 -2.96
N ALA A 40 -16.72 -7.74 -4.23
CA ALA A 40 -17.17 -9.00 -4.80
C ALA A 40 -16.06 -10.03 -4.61
N GLU A 41 -16.35 -11.08 -3.82
CA GLU A 41 -15.40 -12.14 -3.54
C GLU A 41 -14.83 -12.68 -4.84
N ARG A 42 -13.60 -12.28 -5.13
CA ARG A 42 -12.82 -12.89 -6.21
C ARG A 42 -12.04 -14.04 -5.58
N PRO A 43 -12.00 -15.20 -6.21
CA PRO A 43 -11.15 -16.28 -5.72
C PRO A 43 -9.72 -15.73 -5.60
N ALA A 44 -9.09 -15.99 -4.45
CA ALA A 44 -7.70 -15.63 -4.25
C ALA A 44 -6.86 -16.25 -5.38
N LEU A 45 -5.91 -15.48 -5.90
CA LEU A 45 -5.00 -16.00 -6.92
C LEU A 45 -4.08 -17.01 -6.24
N ASP A 46 -4.13 -18.26 -6.66
CA ASP A 46 -3.33 -19.37 -6.11
C ASP A 46 -1.82 -19.17 -6.26
N ASN A 47 -1.40 -18.18 -7.05
CA ASN A 47 -0.01 -17.85 -7.32
C ASN A 47 0.55 -16.73 -6.42
N ILE A 48 -0.23 -16.23 -5.45
CA ILE A 48 0.23 -15.24 -4.46
C ILE A 48 0.37 -15.92 -3.11
N ILE A 49 1.59 -15.90 -2.57
CA ILE A 49 1.91 -16.44 -1.23
C ILE A 49 2.25 -15.27 -0.32
N ILE A 50 1.55 -15.18 0.81
CA ILE A 50 1.82 -14.17 1.84
C ILE A 50 2.60 -14.85 2.96
N VAL A 51 3.84 -14.38 3.19
CA VAL A 51 4.68 -14.79 4.33
C VAL A 51 4.56 -13.73 5.41
N GLY A 52 3.79 -14.02 6.46
CA GLY A 52 3.55 -13.09 7.56
C GLY A 52 4.51 -13.29 8.72
N ILE A 53 4.87 -12.18 9.39
CA ILE A 53 5.52 -12.20 10.70
C ILE A 53 4.38 -12.18 11.73
N ASP A 54 4.05 -13.35 12.26
CA ASP A 54 2.95 -13.55 13.19
C ASP A 54 3.43 -13.86 14.62
N GLU A 55 2.50 -14.01 15.54
CA GLU A 55 2.81 -14.33 16.93
C GLU A 55 3.58 -15.66 17.07
N ARG A 56 3.31 -16.64 16.22
CA ARG A 56 4.01 -17.91 16.24
C ARG A 56 5.48 -17.72 15.87
N SER A 57 5.75 -16.98 14.81
CA SER A 57 7.10 -16.64 14.38
C SER A 57 7.86 -15.87 15.46
N ILE A 58 7.19 -14.93 16.14
CA ILE A 58 7.77 -14.15 17.24
C ILE A 58 8.09 -15.04 18.44
N ASN A 59 7.21 -15.99 18.77
CA ASN A 59 7.45 -16.93 19.87
C ASN A 59 8.60 -17.91 19.58
N GLU A 60 8.78 -18.33 18.32
CA GLU A 60 9.82 -19.28 17.92
C GLU A 60 11.19 -18.60 17.72
N ILE A 61 11.24 -17.42 17.14
CA ILE A 61 12.49 -16.73 16.75
C ILE A 61 12.90 -15.67 17.76
N GLY A 62 11.94 -15.07 18.47
CA GLY A 62 12.16 -13.99 19.43
C GLY A 62 11.49 -12.69 19.02
N THR A 63 11.63 -11.69 19.89
CA THR A 63 10.96 -10.39 19.77
C THR A 63 11.36 -9.66 18.49
N TRP A 64 10.37 -9.13 17.77
CA TRP A 64 10.56 -8.23 16.64
C TRP A 64 11.06 -6.84 17.09
N PRO A 65 11.95 -6.14 16.36
CA PRO A 65 12.47 -6.47 15.02
C PRO A 65 13.64 -7.46 15.05
N TRP A 66 13.60 -8.44 14.14
CA TRP A 66 14.65 -9.43 14.02
C TRP A 66 15.91 -8.88 13.33
N PRO A 67 17.09 -9.49 13.59
CA PRO A 67 18.31 -9.21 12.84
C PRO A 67 18.10 -9.39 11.33
N ARG A 68 18.68 -8.50 10.54
CA ARG A 68 18.44 -8.41 9.08
C ARG A 68 18.87 -9.66 8.31
N TYR A 69 19.73 -10.49 8.88
CA TYR A 69 20.12 -11.74 8.26
C TYR A 69 18.95 -12.72 8.08
N PHE A 70 17.91 -12.66 8.93
CA PHE A 70 16.69 -13.46 8.71
C PHE A 70 15.96 -13.08 7.43
N MET A 71 15.89 -11.79 7.13
CA MET A 71 15.30 -11.33 5.87
C MET A 71 16.19 -11.68 4.68
N ALA A 72 17.50 -11.57 4.83
CA ALA A 72 18.45 -12.00 3.80
C ALA A 72 18.26 -13.50 3.46
N GLU A 73 18.15 -14.34 4.48
CA GLU A 73 17.89 -15.78 4.32
C GLU A 73 16.53 -16.04 3.65
N ALA A 74 15.48 -15.33 4.05
CA ALA A 74 14.16 -15.44 3.44
C ALA A 74 14.19 -15.10 1.94
N ILE A 75 14.86 -13.98 1.56
CA ILE A 75 15.03 -13.57 0.17
C ILE A 75 15.79 -14.63 -0.62
N ALA A 76 16.90 -15.15 -0.07
CA ALA A 76 17.70 -16.18 -0.72
C ALA A 76 16.87 -17.46 -0.97
N ARG A 77 16.16 -17.95 0.03
CA ARG A 77 15.28 -19.11 -0.11
C ARG A 77 14.16 -18.94 -1.12
N LEU A 78 13.53 -17.76 -1.15
CA LEU A 78 12.49 -17.46 -2.14
C LEU A 78 13.06 -17.39 -3.55
N THR A 79 14.27 -16.87 -3.69
CA THR A 79 15.00 -16.82 -4.97
C THR A 79 15.35 -18.24 -5.46
N GLU A 80 15.88 -19.08 -4.59
CA GLU A 80 16.20 -20.49 -4.87
C GLU A 80 14.96 -21.31 -5.28
N ASN A 81 13.81 -21.00 -4.68
CA ASN A 81 12.52 -21.62 -5.02
C ASN A 81 11.81 -20.97 -6.21
N ASN A 82 12.51 -20.14 -6.99
CA ASN A 82 12.03 -19.51 -8.22
C ASN A 82 10.77 -18.65 -8.04
N ALA A 83 10.66 -17.91 -6.93
CA ALA A 83 9.62 -16.90 -6.81
C ALA A 83 9.72 -15.92 -7.99
N ALA A 84 8.61 -15.66 -8.68
CA ALA A 84 8.57 -14.77 -9.82
C ALA A 84 8.82 -13.30 -9.43
N VAL A 85 8.31 -12.90 -8.26
CA VAL A 85 8.54 -11.58 -7.63
C VAL A 85 8.56 -11.79 -6.13
N ILE A 86 9.45 -11.08 -5.44
CA ILE A 86 9.58 -11.07 -3.98
C ILE A 86 9.28 -9.66 -3.50
N GLY A 87 8.10 -9.43 -2.93
CA GLY A 87 7.71 -8.15 -2.35
C GLY A 87 7.98 -8.13 -0.85
N VAL A 88 8.77 -7.17 -0.37
CA VAL A 88 9.06 -7.00 1.07
C VAL A 88 8.51 -5.68 1.55
N THR A 89 7.56 -5.73 2.49
CA THR A 89 6.91 -4.55 3.07
C THR A 89 7.64 -3.98 4.28
N VAL A 90 8.64 -4.70 4.80
CA VAL A 90 9.49 -4.22 5.89
C VAL A 90 10.41 -3.12 5.36
N ARG A 91 10.46 -2.00 6.08
CA ARG A 91 11.23 -0.82 5.68
C ARG A 91 12.65 -0.85 6.23
N TYR A 92 13.62 -0.47 5.41
CA TYR A 92 15.05 -0.44 5.75
C TYR A 92 15.67 0.93 5.39
N GLU A 93 15.11 2.00 5.93
CA GLU A 93 15.49 3.40 5.63
C GLU A 93 16.92 3.72 6.12
N THR A 94 17.33 3.15 7.23
CA THR A 94 18.65 3.38 7.83
C THR A 94 19.43 2.08 7.94
N LYS A 95 20.75 2.18 8.02
CA LYS A 95 21.60 1.03 8.35
C LYS A 95 21.32 0.55 9.77
N GLY A 96 21.50 -0.75 9.99
CA GLY A 96 21.38 -1.37 11.31
C GLY A 96 22.64 -1.18 12.17
N ASN A 97 22.55 -1.62 13.43
CA ASN A 97 23.65 -1.53 14.38
C ASN A 97 24.79 -2.53 14.08
N VAL A 98 24.53 -3.55 13.27
CA VAL A 98 25.49 -4.60 12.91
C VAL A 98 25.72 -4.58 11.40
N PRO A 99 26.83 -3.98 10.92
CA PRO A 99 27.11 -3.85 9.49
C PRO A 99 27.12 -5.17 8.71
N ALA A 100 27.55 -6.26 9.36
CA ALA A 100 27.57 -7.58 8.73
C ALA A 100 26.16 -8.06 8.32
N TYR A 101 25.13 -7.69 9.06
CA TYR A 101 23.75 -8.05 8.73
C TYR A 101 23.21 -7.22 7.57
N ASP A 102 23.60 -5.95 7.48
CA ASP A 102 23.29 -5.09 6.35
C ASP A 102 23.93 -5.61 5.06
N ASN A 103 25.21 -6.00 5.15
CA ASN A 103 25.93 -6.56 4.00
C ASN A 103 25.26 -7.85 3.49
N ARG A 104 24.88 -8.76 4.40
CA ARG A 104 24.14 -9.97 4.01
C ARG A 104 22.82 -9.67 3.32
N LEU A 105 22.07 -8.66 3.80
CA LEU A 105 20.82 -8.25 3.18
C LEU A 105 21.07 -7.67 1.77
N VAL A 106 22.12 -6.85 1.61
CA VAL A 106 22.51 -6.31 0.29
C VAL A 106 22.96 -7.43 -0.65
N GLU A 107 23.74 -8.39 -0.19
CA GLU A 107 24.18 -9.55 -0.97
C GLU A 107 22.98 -10.38 -1.44
N ALA A 108 22.01 -10.66 -0.55
CA ALA A 108 20.79 -11.37 -0.93
C ALA A 108 19.96 -10.59 -1.96
N ALA A 109 19.90 -9.26 -1.84
CA ALA A 109 19.22 -8.41 -2.80
C ALA A 109 19.92 -8.40 -4.17
N GLN A 110 21.26 -8.39 -4.20
CA GLN A 110 22.05 -8.47 -5.43
C GLN A 110 21.96 -9.84 -6.11
N GLY A 111 21.62 -10.88 -5.36
CA GLY A 111 21.45 -12.24 -5.87
C GLY A 111 20.19 -12.46 -6.71
N THR A 112 19.32 -11.44 -6.81
CA THR A 112 18.07 -11.55 -7.57
C THR A 112 17.65 -10.21 -8.18
N ASP A 113 17.08 -10.24 -9.37
CA ASP A 113 16.45 -9.09 -10.05
C ASP A 113 14.94 -8.98 -9.76
N ARG A 114 14.41 -9.86 -8.91
CA ARG A 114 12.97 -10.02 -8.64
C ARG A 114 12.53 -9.38 -7.32
N LEU A 115 13.45 -8.72 -6.61
CA LEU A 115 13.18 -8.11 -5.30
C LEU A 115 12.61 -6.71 -5.45
N VAL A 116 11.43 -6.50 -4.83
CA VAL A 116 10.78 -5.20 -4.68
C VAL A 116 10.72 -4.86 -3.19
N LEU A 117 11.37 -3.79 -2.79
CA LEU A 117 11.34 -3.28 -1.41
C LEU A 117 10.35 -2.15 -1.25
N GLY A 118 9.70 -2.15 -0.11
CA GLY A 118 8.73 -1.11 0.24
C GLY A 118 9.38 0.24 0.52
N SER A 119 8.85 1.26 -0.13
CA SER A 119 9.18 2.68 0.05
C SER A 119 7.92 3.46 0.45
N VAL A 120 8.08 4.58 1.12
CA VAL A 120 6.96 5.43 1.55
C VAL A 120 7.11 6.82 0.95
N GLY A 121 6.09 7.28 0.24
CA GLY A 121 6.01 8.67 -0.20
C GLY A 121 5.49 9.56 0.92
N ILE A 122 6.13 10.69 1.14
CA ILE A 122 5.69 11.72 2.08
C ILE A 122 4.83 12.72 1.32
N MET A 123 3.54 12.78 1.69
CA MET A 123 2.57 13.70 1.11
C MET A 123 2.42 14.94 1.98
N ASN A 124 2.30 16.12 1.36
CA ASN A 124 1.96 17.33 2.10
C ASN A 124 0.44 17.36 2.38
N PRO A 125 0.01 17.33 3.65
CA PRO A 125 -1.42 17.36 3.99
C PRO A 125 -2.12 18.67 3.65
N LEU A 126 -1.39 19.75 3.32
CA LEU A 126 -1.94 21.06 3.04
C LEU A 126 -2.32 21.28 1.56
N GLN A 127 -2.03 20.36 0.67
CA GLN A 127 -2.36 20.40 -0.75
C GLN A 127 -3.37 19.33 -1.19
N ALA A 128 -4.22 18.90 -0.30
CA ALA A 128 -5.30 17.96 -0.60
C ALA A 128 -6.44 18.65 -1.39
N ASP A 129 -6.12 19.34 -2.46
CA ASP A 129 -7.09 19.61 -3.53
C ASP A 129 -7.08 18.37 -4.44
N ASN A 130 -8.21 17.75 -4.56
CA ASN A 130 -8.55 16.38 -4.95
C ASN A 130 -8.03 15.88 -6.33
N THR A 131 -7.06 16.49 -6.97
CA THR A 131 -6.71 16.17 -8.36
C THR A 131 -5.28 15.71 -8.61
N LEU A 132 -4.31 16.07 -7.78
CA LEU A 132 -2.92 15.62 -7.90
C LEU A 132 -2.29 15.49 -6.52
N ILE A 133 -1.75 14.31 -6.22
CA ILE A 133 -0.95 14.09 -5.01
C ILE A 133 0.49 14.47 -5.36
N GLU A 134 0.96 15.62 -4.88
CA GLU A 134 2.38 15.95 -4.93
C GLU A 134 3.12 15.19 -3.82
N LEU A 135 4.04 14.33 -4.22
CA LEU A 135 5.00 13.71 -3.33
C LEU A 135 6.13 14.71 -3.08
N ASN A 136 6.27 15.17 -1.83
CA ASN A 136 7.32 16.12 -1.47
C ASN A 136 8.64 15.42 -1.18
N ASP A 137 8.62 14.18 -0.74
CA ASP A 137 9.79 13.39 -0.42
C ASP A 137 9.43 11.90 -0.36
N TYR A 138 10.44 11.03 -0.33
CA TYR A 138 10.26 9.59 -0.16
C TYR A 138 11.28 9.00 0.79
N LEU A 139 10.82 8.09 1.63
CA LEU A 139 11.66 7.26 2.46
C LEU A 139 12.04 6.01 1.66
N LEU A 140 13.27 5.98 1.20
CA LEU A 140 13.85 4.86 0.45
C LEU A 140 14.63 3.94 1.40
N PRO A 141 14.89 2.69 1.02
CA PRO A 141 15.89 1.88 1.67
C PRO A 141 17.25 2.59 1.66
N PHE A 142 18.12 2.27 2.61
CA PHE A 142 19.48 2.85 2.64
C PHE A 142 20.23 2.57 1.32
N ASP A 143 21.10 3.49 0.89
CA ASP A 143 21.68 3.59 -0.45
C ASP A 143 22.15 2.29 -1.10
N ALA A 144 22.88 1.46 -0.34
CA ALA A 144 23.41 0.21 -0.88
C ALA A 144 22.29 -0.78 -1.22
N LEU A 145 21.25 -0.85 -0.39
CA LEU A 145 20.11 -1.72 -0.55
C LEU A 145 19.16 -1.19 -1.65
N ALA A 146 18.98 0.13 -1.72
CA ALA A 146 18.18 0.78 -2.75
C ALA A 146 18.75 0.54 -4.16
N ARG A 147 20.08 0.50 -4.30
CA ARG A 147 20.74 0.18 -5.58
C ARG A 147 20.68 -1.30 -5.97
N ALA A 148 20.47 -2.17 -4.99
CA ALA A 148 20.40 -3.62 -5.17
C ALA A 148 18.98 -4.15 -5.41
N SER A 149 17.95 -3.29 -5.39
CA SER A 149 16.54 -3.72 -5.46
C SER A 149 15.69 -2.71 -6.23
N THR A 150 14.52 -3.16 -6.67
CA THR A 150 13.47 -2.27 -7.16
C THR A 150 12.67 -1.73 -5.97
N GLN A 151 12.17 -0.48 -6.05
CA GLN A 151 11.34 0.11 -5.02
C GLN A 151 9.88 0.15 -5.44
N GLY A 152 8.99 -0.15 -4.49
CA GLY A 152 7.55 -0.06 -4.65
C GLY A 152 6.92 0.77 -3.53
N PHE A 153 5.98 1.66 -3.84
CA PHE A 153 5.31 2.47 -2.82
C PHE A 153 4.32 1.64 -2.00
N LEU A 154 4.40 1.77 -0.67
CA LEU A 154 3.51 1.07 0.28
C LEU A 154 2.25 1.88 0.61
N ASN A 155 2.32 3.20 0.50
CA ASN A 155 1.19 4.07 0.78
C ASN A 155 0.34 4.27 -0.48
N MET A 156 -0.57 3.33 -0.70
CA MET A 156 -1.70 3.52 -1.61
C MET A 156 -2.89 4.09 -0.83
N LYS A 157 -3.55 5.08 -1.42
CA LYS A 157 -4.84 5.59 -0.92
C LYS A 157 -5.98 4.75 -1.44
#